data_6e1dc7843feda65213e8a8b8635c285d
#
_entry.id   6e1dc7843feda65213e8a8b8635c285d
#
_cell.length_a   1.000
_cell.length_b   1.000
_cell.length_c   1.000
_cell.angle_alpha   90.00
_cell.angle_beta   90.00
_cell.angle_gamma   90.00
#
_symmetry.space_group_name_H-M   'P 1'
#
loop_
_entity.id
_entity.type
_entity.pdbx_description
1 polymer ?
#
loop_
_entity_poly.entity_id
_entity_poly.type
_entity_poly.pdbx_seq_one_letter_code
_entity_poly.pdbx_strand_id
1 'polypeptide(L)'
;MENTYTHKTHTPEFINKQMDKKGLNKLLAQIYLEYGGAKTAELADTLKNLGYKMATKSGVTISISDLSVPATKKDLLKEAETEIEKSTNRYLKGEITEVERYTKVIDTWSETTAKLTEQVVENFDKLNPVYMMAFSGARGNLSQVSQLVGMRGLMADVQ
;
A
#
# COMPACT_ATOMS: atom_id res chain seq x y z
N MET A 1 -7.12 20.75 -38.63
CA MET A 1 -7.97 19.64 -38.14
C MET A 1 -8.60 20.12 -36.84
N GLU A 2 -9.81 20.63 -36.92
CA GLU A 2 -10.56 21.07 -35.74
C GLU A 2 -11.01 19.87 -34.96
N ASN A 3 -10.50 19.76 -33.73
CA ASN A 3 -10.84 18.70 -32.82
C ASN A 3 -12.18 19.06 -32.16
N THR A 4 -13.28 18.82 -32.85
CA THR A 4 -14.65 19.02 -32.36
C THR A 4 -15.01 17.95 -31.33
N TYR A 5 -14.44 18.06 -30.13
CA TYR A 5 -14.98 17.32 -28.99
C TYR A 5 -16.33 17.96 -28.62
N THR A 6 -17.41 17.31 -28.99
CA THR A 6 -18.75 17.68 -28.52
C THR A 6 -18.85 17.35 -27.05
N HIS A 7 -18.60 18.35 -26.18
CA HIS A 7 -18.75 18.19 -24.74
C HIS A 7 -20.20 17.93 -24.36
N LYS A 8 -20.43 16.94 -23.49
CA LYS A 8 -21.76 16.65 -22.98
C LYS A 8 -22.27 17.81 -22.11
N THR A 9 -23.53 18.18 -22.33
CA THR A 9 -24.22 19.20 -21.53
C THR A 9 -24.97 18.63 -20.32
N HIS A 10 -24.96 17.29 -20.16
CA HIS A 10 -25.61 16.61 -19.04
C HIS A 10 -24.80 16.67 -17.77
N THR A 11 -25.48 16.69 -16.62
CA THR A 11 -24.83 16.48 -15.32
C THR A 11 -24.21 15.10 -15.25
N PRO A 12 -23.01 14.95 -14.66
CA PRO A 12 -22.38 13.63 -14.47
C PRO A 12 -23.28 12.68 -13.68
N GLU A 13 -23.22 11.39 -14.02
CA GLU A 13 -23.90 10.36 -13.26
C GLU A 13 -23.39 10.30 -11.82
N PHE A 14 -24.29 10.15 -10.85
CA PHE A 14 -23.93 10.09 -9.45
C PHE A 14 -23.21 8.78 -9.12
N ILE A 15 -21.98 8.90 -8.60
CA ILE A 15 -21.14 7.77 -8.24
C ILE A 15 -21.13 7.62 -6.71
N ASN A 16 -21.79 6.59 -6.19
CA ASN A 16 -21.83 6.28 -4.76
C ASN A 16 -20.83 5.19 -4.41
N LYS A 17 -19.55 5.52 -4.38
CA LYS A 17 -18.49 4.62 -3.91
C LYS A 17 -17.35 5.39 -3.27
N GLN A 18 -16.60 4.70 -2.39
CA GLN A 18 -15.37 5.24 -1.83
C GLN A 18 -14.35 5.49 -2.94
N MET A 19 -13.74 6.67 -2.93
CA MET A 19 -12.74 7.09 -3.91
C MET A 19 -11.36 7.16 -3.26
N ASP A 20 -10.43 6.39 -3.82
CA ASP A 20 -9.01 6.51 -3.58
C ASP A 20 -8.35 7.47 -4.60
N LYS A 21 -7.04 7.67 -4.47
CA LYS A 21 -6.26 8.51 -5.41
C LYS A 21 -6.43 8.05 -6.87
N LYS A 22 -6.45 6.72 -7.10
CA LYS A 22 -6.60 6.17 -8.47
C LYS A 22 -8.01 6.41 -9.00
N GLY A 23 -9.03 6.27 -8.14
CA GLY A 23 -10.42 6.53 -8.48
C GLY A 23 -10.66 8.01 -8.83
N LEU A 24 -10.10 8.94 -8.05
CA LEU A 24 -10.18 10.36 -8.33
C LEU A 24 -9.47 10.74 -9.63
N ASN A 25 -8.30 10.17 -9.91
CA ASN A 25 -7.60 10.42 -11.17
C ASN A 25 -8.44 9.94 -12.39
N LYS A 26 -9.07 8.77 -12.29
CA LYS A 26 -9.94 8.26 -13.36
C LYS A 26 -11.16 9.16 -13.54
N LEU A 27 -11.78 9.61 -12.44
CA LEU A 27 -12.92 10.52 -12.48
C LEU A 27 -12.56 11.84 -13.18
N LEU A 28 -11.45 12.47 -12.79
CA LEU A 28 -10.99 13.72 -13.40
C LEU A 28 -10.67 13.54 -14.89
N ALA A 29 -10.04 12.43 -15.28
CA ALA A 29 -9.77 12.13 -16.68
C ALA A 29 -11.07 11.95 -17.49
N GLN A 30 -12.05 11.25 -16.95
CA GLN A 30 -13.36 11.08 -17.59
C GLN A 30 -14.08 12.43 -17.77
N ILE A 31 -14.15 13.25 -16.71
CA ILE A 31 -14.77 14.56 -16.77
C ILE A 31 -14.07 15.48 -17.78
N TYR A 32 -12.74 15.41 -17.86
CA TYR A 32 -11.98 16.16 -18.85
C TYR A 32 -12.38 15.81 -20.29
N LEU A 33 -12.51 14.52 -20.57
CA LEU A 33 -12.91 14.05 -21.90
C LEU A 33 -14.36 14.40 -22.25
N GLU A 34 -15.26 14.34 -21.27
CA GLU A 34 -16.70 14.54 -21.50
C GLU A 34 -17.13 16.02 -21.44
N TYR A 35 -16.54 16.80 -20.54
CA TYR A 35 -17.01 18.17 -20.23
C TYR A 35 -15.94 19.26 -20.42
N GLY A 36 -14.70 18.88 -20.74
CA GLY A 36 -13.60 19.80 -21.03
C GLY A 36 -12.89 20.35 -19.79
N GLY A 37 -11.82 21.12 -20.04
CA GLY A 37 -10.88 21.59 -19.01
C GLY A 37 -11.50 22.51 -17.96
N ALA A 38 -12.41 23.43 -18.35
CA ALA A 38 -13.01 24.38 -17.43
C ALA A 38 -13.84 23.67 -16.32
N LYS A 39 -14.68 22.69 -16.69
CA LYS A 39 -15.47 21.89 -15.75
C LYS A 39 -14.61 20.98 -14.90
N THR A 40 -13.54 20.46 -15.45
CA THR A 40 -12.56 19.65 -14.70
C THR A 40 -11.84 20.48 -13.63
N ALA A 41 -11.47 21.71 -13.93
CA ALA A 41 -10.84 22.61 -12.96
C ALA A 41 -11.82 22.97 -11.82
N GLU A 42 -13.08 23.30 -12.14
CA GLU A 42 -14.13 23.57 -11.16
C GLU A 42 -14.36 22.37 -10.23
N LEU A 43 -14.44 21.16 -10.79
CA LEU A 43 -14.56 19.92 -10.01
C LEU A 43 -13.34 19.68 -9.12
N ALA A 44 -12.12 19.85 -9.65
CA ALA A 44 -10.89 19.66 -8.89
C ALA A 44 -10.81 20.61 -7.69
N ASP A 45 -11.17 21.90 -7.88
CA ASP A 45 -11.21 22.87 -6.79
C ASP A 45 -12.28 22.53 -5.75
N THR A 46 -13.44 22.06 -6.18
CA THR A 46 -14.51 21.63 -5.29
C THR A 46 -14.09 20.42 -4.46
N LEU A 47 -13.48 19.40 -5.09
CA LEU A 47 -12.96 18.23 -4.40
C LEU A 47 -11.85 18.58 -3.40
N LYS A 48 -10.93 19.45 -3.79
CA LYS A 48 -9.86 19.97 -2.92
C LYS A 48 -10.44 20.64 -1.67
N ASN A 49 -11.36 21.58 -1.86
CA ASN A 49 -11.97 22.35 -0.77
C ASN A 49 -12.79 21.45 0.16
N LEU A 50 -13.55 20.51 -0.40
CA LEU A 50 -14.28 19.50 0.37
C LEU A 50 -13.34 18.62 1.18
N GLY A 51 -12.25 18.14 0.56
CA GLY A 51 -11.24 17.32 1.21
C GLY A 51 -10.60 18.03 2.40
N TYR A 52 -10.15 19.26 2.25
CA TYR A 52 -9.58 20.04 3.34
C TYR A 52 -10.60 20.31 4.47
N LYS A 53 -11.83 20.66 4.10
CA LYS A 53 -12.89 20.87 5.09
C LYS A 53 -13.18 19.62 5.92
N MET A 54 -13.24 18.44 5.27
CA MET A 54 -13.51 17.18 5.96
C MET A 54 -12.31 16.72 6.76
N ALA A 55 -11.08 16.85 6.25
CA ALA A 55 -9.86 16.54 7.00
C ALA A 55 -9.73 17.39 8.28
N THR A 56 -10.02 18.68 8.20
CA THR A 56 -10.04 19.57 9.37
C THR A 56 -11.11 19.17 10.40
N LYS A 57 -12.31 18.79 9.93
CA LYS A 57 -13.39 18.36 10.83
C LYS A 57 -13.13 17.02 11.49
N SER A 58 -12.47 16.09 10.79
CA SER A 58 -12.20 14.75 11.31
C SER A 58 -11.17 14.75 12.44
N GLY A 59 -10.25 15.72 12.48
CA GLY A 59 -9.21 15.82 13.50
C GLY A 59 -8.29 14.59 13.55
N VAL A 60 -8.12 13.87 12.42
CA VAL A 60 -7.29 12.67 12.35
C VAL A 60 -5.85 13.01 12.63
N THR A 61 -5.26 12.36 13.61
CA THR A 61 -3.84 12.47 14.00
C THR A 61 -3.19 11.09 13.96
N ILE A 62 -1.87 11.06 13.90
CA ILE A 62 -1.08 9.83 13.92
C ILE A 62 -0.28 9.78 15.20
N SER A 63 -0.24 8.61 15.83
CA SER A 63 0.65 8.30 16.95
C SER A 63 1.42 7.01 16.69
N ILE A 64 2.46 6.76 17.48
CA ILE A 64 3.22 5.50 17.41
C ILE A 64 2.33 4.31 17.77
N SER A 65 1.34 4.50 18.64
CA SER A 65 0.38 3.45 19.03
C SER A 65 -0.53 2.99 17.89
N ASP A 66 -0.68 3.80 16.84
CA ASP A 66 -1.47 3.42 15.65
C ASP A 66 -0.75 2.41 14.76
N LEU A 67 0.56 2.21 14.99
CA LEU A 67 1.38 1.21 14.31
C LEU A 67 1.28 -0.13 15.07
N SER A 68 0.15 -0.80 14.94
CA SER A 68 -0.07 -2.09 15.60
C SER A 68 0.68 -3.22 14.90
N VAL A 69 1.51 -3.95 15.66
CA VAL A 69 2.25 -5.11 15.16
C VAL A 69 1.36 -6.35 15.23
N PRO A 70 1.20 -7.14 14.15
CA PRO A 70 0.44 -8.38 14.17
C PRO A 70 0.98 -9.36 15.22
N ALA A 71 0.10 -9.99 16.00
CA ALA A 71 0.50 -10.98 17.01
C ALA A 71 1.24 -12.17 16.38
N THR A 72 0.85 -12.56 15.19
CA THR A 72 1.43 -13.67 14.41
C THR A 72 2.85 -13.43 13.90
N LYS A 73 3.36 -12.19 13.98
CA LYS A 73 4.73 -11.86 13.52
C LYS A 73 5.79 -12.72 14.18
N LYS A 74 5.70 -12.93 15.49
CA LYS A 74 6.70 -13.73 16.23
C LYS A 74 6.74 -15.19 15.77
N ASP A 75 5.58 -15.76 15.49
CA ASP A 75 5.46 -17.15 15.07
C ASP A 75 6.01 -17.33 13.66
N LEU A 76 5.68 -16.43 12.72
CA LEU A 76 6.21 -16.44 11.35
C LEU A 76 7.74 -16.30 11.32
N LEU A 77 8.31 -15.41 12.14
CA LEU A 77 9.75 -15.25 12.23
C LEU A 77 10.43 -16.51 12.77
N LYS A 78 9.85 -17.12 13.80
CA LYS A 78 10.38 -18.36 14.39
C LYS A 78 10.34 -19.54 13.42
N GLU A 79 9.27 -19.66 12.62
CA GLU A 79 9.16 -20.65 11.55
C GLU A 79 10.27 -20.45 10.51
N ALA A 80 10.48 -19.21 10.06
CA ALA A 80 11.53 -18.88 9.11
C ALA A 80 12.92 -19.19 9.64
N GLU A 81 13.21 -18.81 10.88
CA GLU A 81 14.50 -19.11 11.54
C GLU A 81 14.73 -20.61 11.64
N THR A 82 13.70 -21.39 12.01
CA THR A 82 13.79 -22.85 12.09
C THR A 82 14.10 -23.48 10.72
N GLU A 83 13.50 -22.97 9.64
CA GLU A 83 13.74 -23.48 8.29
C GLU A 83 15.15 -23.12 7.79
N ILE A 84 15.64 -21.93 8.13
CA ILE A 84 16.99 -21.50 7.84
C ILE A 84 18.03 -22.35 8.59
N GLU A 85 17.78 -22.64 9.85
CA GLU A 85 18.63 -23.51 10.66
C GLU A 85 18.72 -24.94 10.08
N LYS A 86 17.59 -25.51 9.65
CA LYS A 86 17.56 -26.79 8.94
C LYS A 86 18.42 -26.76 7.67
N SER A 87 18.28 -25.72 6.85
CA SER A 87 19.09 -25.55 5.64
C SER A 87 20.57 -25.43 5.94
N THR A 88 20.93 -24.69 6.97
CA THR A 88 22.30 -24.54 7.44
C THR A 88 22.88 -25.88 7.93
N ASN A 89 22.12 -26.65 8.69
CA ASN A 89 22.53 -27.96 9.16
C ASN A 89 22.72 -28.95 8.00
N ARG A 90 21.92 -28.91 6.95
CA ARG A 90 22.10 -29.72 5.73
C ARG A 90 23.36 -29.34 4.98
N TYR A 91 23.67 -28.04 4.89
CA TYR A 91 24.96 -27.59 4.33
C TYR A 91 26.16 -28.08 5.11
N LEU A 92 26.15 -27.99 6.44
CA LEU A 92 27.21 -28.46 7.31
C LEU A 92 27.44 -29.97 7.21
N LYS A 93 26.40 -30.74 6.89
CA LYS A 93 26.49 -32.18 6.60
C LYS A 93 26.96 -32.50 5.18
N GLY A 94 27.13 -31.52 4.33
CA GLY A 94 27.50 -31.70 2.93
C GLY A 94 26.35 -32.19 2.02
N GLU A 95 25.10 -32.10 2.46
CA GLU A 95 23.92 -32.54 1.69
C GLU A 95 23.54 -31.54 0.59
N ILE A 96 23.83 -30.26 0.79
CA ILE A 96 23.57 -29.18 -0.15
C ILE A 96 24.79 -28.28 -0.33
N THR A 97 24.85 -27.58 -1.46
CA THR A 97 25.90 -26.62 -1.76
C THR A 97 25.68 -25.27 -1.06
N GLU A 98 26.72 -24.44 -1.00
CA GLU A 98 26.61 -23.06 -0.47
C GLU A 98 25.59 -22.23 -1.25
N VAL A 99 25.58 -22.35 -2.57
CA VAL A 99 24.64 -21.63 -3.44
C VAL A 99 23.19 -22.03 -3.15
N GLU A 100 22.92 -23.32 -3.00
CA GLU A 100 21.59 -23.83 -2.66
C GLU A 100 21.15 -23.36 -1.28
N ARG A 101 22.03 -23.37 -0.28
CA ARG A 101 21.75 -22.83 1.05
C ARG A 101 21.40 -21.35 0.97
N TYR A 102 22.23 -20.56 0.27
CA TYR A 102 22.03 -19.11 0.11
C TYR A 102 20.69 -18.81 -0.57
N THR A 103 20.38 -19.48 -1.68
CA THR A 103 19.11 -19.33 -2.39
C THR A 103 17.94 -19.66 -1.47
N LYS A 104 18.01 -20.77 -0.73
CA LYS A 104 16.95 -21.16 0.20
C LYS A 104 16.71 -20.14 1.31
N VAL A 105 17.77 -19.52 1.84
CA VAL A 105 17.68 -18.45 2.85
C VAL A 105 16.97 -17.23 2.28
N ILE A 106 17.35 -16.80 1.07
CA ILE A 106 16.71 -15.66 0.38
C ILE A 106 15.23 -15.93 0.12
N ASP A 107 14.89 -17.10 -0.40
CA ASP A 107 13.53 -17.51 -0.70
C ASP A 107 12.66 -17.53 0.57
N THR A 108 13.19 -18.12 1.67
CA THR A 108 12.51 -18.18 2.96
C THR A 108 12.19 -16.78 3.50
N TRP A 109 13.17 -15.86 3.47
CA TRP A 109 12.94 -14.48 3.93
C TRP A 109 12.00 -13.69 3.02
N SER A 110 12.07 -13.91 1.69
CA SER A 110 11.17 -13.27 0.73
C SER A 110 9.73 -13.72 0.95
N GLU A 111 9.51 -15.03 1.11
CA GLU A 111 8.18 -15.60 1.39
C GLU A 111 7.63 -15.11 2.74
N THR A 112 8.46 -15.11 3.79
CA THR A 112 8.07 -14.61 5.12
C THR A 112 7.70 -13.14 5.08
N THR A 113 8.45 -12.32 4.34
CA THR A 113 8.15 -10.89 4.16
C THR A 113 6.82 -10.69 3.44
N ALA A 114 6.53 -11.48 2.40
CA ALA A 114 5.28 -11.41 1.67
C ALA A 114 4.08 -11.78 2.57
N LYS A 115 4.15 -12.92 3.27
CA LYS A 115 3.12 -13.36 4.23
C LYS A 115 2.88 -12.33 5.33
N LEU A 116 3.94 -11.77 5.89
CA LEU A 116 3.84 -10.77 6.94
C LEU A 116 3.20 -9.47 6.42
N THR A 117 3.51 -9.06 5.19
CA THR A 117 2.91 -7.88 4.57
C THR A 117 1.40 -8.06 4.37
N GLU A 118 0.97 -9.23 3.92
CA GLU A 118 -0.44 -9.56 3.76
C GLU A 118 -1.18 -9.50 5.11
N GLN A 119 -0.62 -10.11 6.14
CA GLN A 119 -1.18 -10.07 7.48
C GLN A 119 -1.22 -8.68 8.10
N VAL A 120 -0.22 -7.83 7.84
CA VAL A 120 -0.25 -6.44 8.27
C VAL A 120 -1.45 -5.71 7.67
N VAL A 121 -1.72 -5.90 6.37
CA VAL A 121 -2.85 -5.26 5.69
C VAL A 121 -4.19 -5.77 6.21
N GLU A 122 -4.32 -7.08 6.45
CA GLU A 122 -5.55 -7.71 6.93
C GLU A 122 -5.90 -7.33 8.37
N ASN A 123 -4.87 -7.19 9.23
CA ASN A 123 -5.07 -6.89 10.65
C ASN A 123 -5.26 -5.40 10.97
N PHE A 124 -5.08 -4.51 9.97
CA PHE A 124 -5.33 -3.09 10.22
C PHE A 124 -6.82 -2.79 10.37
N ASP A 125 -7.16 -2.08 11.43
CA ASP A 125 -8.49 -1.46 11.54
C ASP A 125 -8.67 -0.41 10.43
N LYS A 126 -9.78 -0.48 9.71
CA LYS A 126 -10.13 0.48 8.64
C LYS A 126 -10.26 1.92 9.15
N LEU A 127 -10.51 2.11 10.43
CA LEU A 127 -10.58 3.42 11.09
C LEU A 127 -9.23 3.88 11.66
N ASN A 128 -8.18 3.06 11.55
CA ASN A 128 -6.84 3.45 11.95
C ASN A 128 -6.32 4.60 11.06
N PRO A 129 -5.83 5.72 11.64
CA PRO A 129 -5.37 6.88 10.89
C PRO A 129 -4.27 6.57 9.87
N VAL A 130 -3.32 5.71 10.24
CA VAL A 130 -2.21 5.28 9.36
C VAL A 130 -2.74 4.48 8.17
N TYR A 131 -3.69 3.55 8.43
CA TYR A 131 -4.34 2.80 7.36
C TYR A 131 -5.10 3.73 6.41
N MET A 132 -5.93 4.63 6.94
CA MET A 132 -6.71 5.55 6.11
C MET A 132 -5.82 6.39 5.19
N MET A 133 -4.70 6.91 5.68
CA MET A 133 -3.77 7.71 4.86
C MET A 133 -3.04 6.88 3.81
N ALA A 134 -2.52 5.72 4.17
CA ALA A 134 -1.77 4.86 3.26
C ALA A 134 -2.69 4.22 2.21
N PHE A 135 -3.88 3.76 2.60
CA PHE A 135 -4.87 3.16 1.71
C PHE A 135 -5.46 4.16 0.72
N SER A 136 -5.80 5.37 1.18
CA SER A 136 -6.32 6.42 0.30
C SER A 136 -5.28 6.93 -0.71
N GLY A 137 -4.00 6.72 -0.44
CA GLY A 137 -2.89 7.23 -1.23
C GLY A 137 -2.63 8.73 -1.01
N ALA A 138 -3.17 9.30 0.06
CA ALA A 138 -2.96 10.70 0.41
C ALA A 138 -1.49 10.95 0.80
N ARG A 139 -0.94 10.10 1.67
CA ARG A 139 0.47 10.10 2.06
C ARG A 139 0.90 8.71 2.51
N GLY A 140 2.17 8.38 2.19
CA GLY A 140 2.71 7.05 2.43
C GLY A 140 2.10 6.01 1.48
N ASN A 141 2.51 4.77 1.67
CA ASN A 141 1.93 3.61 1.02
C ASN A 141 1.99 2.40 1.96
N LEU A 142 1.26 1.36 1.64
CA LEU A 142 1.20 0.15 2.45
C LEU A 142 2.56 -0.55 2.59
N SER A 143 3.43 -0.45 1.58
CA SER A 143 4.80 -0.99 1.66
C SER A 143 5.63 -0.28 2.74
N GLN A 144 5.54 1.04 2.86
CA GLN A 144 6.22 1.78 3.91
C GLN A 144 5.69 1.44 5.30
N VAL A 145 4.38 1.28 5.44
CA VAL A 145 3.75 0.85 6.70
C VAL A 145 4.22 -0.56 7.05
N SER A 146 4.24 -1.49 6.09
CA SER A 146 4.76 -2.85 6.30
C SER A 146 6.22 -2.88 6.75
N GLN A 147 7.05 -1.96 6.29
CA GLN A 147 8.44 -1.86 6.75
C GLN A 147 8.55 -1.47 8.22
N LEU A 148 7.63 -0.63 8.73
CA LEU A 148 7.64 -0.19 10.13
C LEU A 148 7.03 -1.23 11.07
N VAL A 149 5.91 -1.83 10.66
CA VAL A 149 5.09 -2.73 11.48
C VAL A 149 5.47 -4.19 11.27
N GLY A 150 5.75 -4.55 10.04
CA GLY A 150 6.15 -5.89 9.61
C GLY A 150 7.65 -6.10 9.61
N MET A 151 8.24 -6.16 8.42
CA MET A 151 9.66 -6.39 8.22
C MET A 151 10.20 -5.52 7.08
N ARG A 152 11.44 -5.04 7.23
CA ARG A 152 12.07 -4.18 6.22
C ARG A 152 12.30 -4.90 4.89
N GLY A 153 12.44 -6.24 4.92
CA GLY A 153 12.77 -7.05 3.76
C GLY A 153 14.27 -7.14 3.51
N LEU A 154 14.61 -7.88 2.46
CA LEU A 154 16.01 -8.09 2.04
C LEU A 154 16.59 -6.80 1.45
N MET A 155 17.86 -6.56 1.74
CA MET A 155 18.61 -5.43 1.20
C MET A 155 19.81 -5.97 0.44
N ALA A 156 20.10 -5.37 -0.72
CA ALA A 156 21.34 -5.62 -1.43
C ALA A 156 22.51 -5.01 -0.65
N ASP A 157 23.58 -5.81 -0.47
CA ASP A 157 24.87 -5.30 -0.02
C ASP A 157 25.60 -4.71 -1.22
N VAL A 158 26.25 -3.56 -1.02
CA VAL A 158 27.07 -2.92 -2.04
C VAL A 158 28.49 -3.43 -1.85
N GLN A 159 28.83 -4.50 -2.56
CA GLN A 159 30.23 -4.94 -2.74
C GLN A 159 30.76 -4.45 -4.07
#